data_efdef3a662c4ee553fd722ddc90f6d6e
#
_entry.id   efdef3a662c4ee553fd722ddc90f6d6e
#
_cell.length_a   1.000
_cell.length_b   1.000
_cell.length_c   1.000
_cell.angle_alpha   90.00
_cell.angle_beta   90.00
_cell.angle_gamma   90.00
#
_symmetry.space_group_name_H-M   'P 1'
#
loop_
_entity.id
_entity.type
_entity.pdbx_description
1 polymer ?
#
loop_
_entity_poly.entity_id
_entity_poly.type
_entity_poly.pdbx_seq_one_letter_code
_entity_poly.pdbx_strand_id
1 'polypeptide(L)'
;LMGFFYITGYNRNAAALILIFWWIILGIWIVTGYYRRKKYFDRAEHILENVDQRYLLGELLPASPYLEDRIYRELIRRSNKSVIERIRMLEDEQNDYRDYIESWVHEIKAPITSIQLVCENHKDEVTRQISLENQRIENDVDMVLYYARMEKVYKDYMIEETDLGKAASEILIKNKYYLISNGVRGEVECPDLAYTDKKWILFILNQLMLNSVKYKSENPKVHPYIHIYTERYGHGVRLIVEDNGTGI
;
A
#
# COMPACT_ATOMS: atom_id res chain seq x y z
N LEU A 1 -4.36 -19.66 65.14
CA LEU A 1 -4.45 -18.33 65.75
C LEU A 1 -5.49 -18.34 66.90
N MET A 2 -6.74 -18.76 66.68
CA MET A 2 -7.77 -18.83 67.77
C MET A 2 -7.33 -19.66 68.97
N GLY A 3 -6.67 -20.83 68.74
CA GLY A 3 -6.16 -21.66 69.83
C GLY A 3 -5.08 -20.99 70.70
N PHE A 4 -4.22 -20.19 70.06
CA PHE A 4 -3.19 -19.43 70.77
C PHE A 4 -3.76 -18.33 71.65
N PHE A 5 -4.81 -17.60 71.20
CA PHE A 5 -5.50 -16.58 72.01
C PHE A 5 -6.28 -17.17 73.19
N TYR A 6 -6.79 -18.41 73.08
CA TYR A 6 -7.46 -19.11 74.14
C TYR A 6 -6.49 -19.51 75.28
N ILE A 7 -5.28 -19.90 74.96
CA ILE A 7 -4.24 -20.32 75.93
C ILE A 7 -3.60 -19.13 76.60
N THR A 8 -3.53 -17.95 75.99
CA THR A 8 -2.87 -16.75 76.55
C THR A 8 -3.77 -15.88 77.39
N GLY A 9 -5.06 -16.27 77.65
CA GLY A 9 -5.99 -15.53 78.53
C GLY A 9 -6.41 -14.15 77.94
N TYR A 10 -6.30 -13.92 76.66
CA TYR A 10 -6.65 -12.65 76.03
C TYR A 10 -8.18 -12.42 76.06
N ASN A 11 -8.59 -11.16 76.27
CA ASN A 11 -9.99 -10.79 76.24
C ASN A 11 -10.65 -11.13 74.92
N ARG A 12 -11.73 -11.90 74.87
CA ARG A 12 -12.44 -12.38 73.71
C ARG A 12 -12.74 -11.25 72.66
N ASN A 13 -13.13 -10.07 73.21
CA ASN A 13 -13.45 -8.91 72.37
C ASN A 13 -12.23 -8.35 71.71
N ALA A 14 -11.05 -8.32 72.31
CA ALA A 14 -9.81 -7.88 71.71
C ALA A 14 -9.34 -8.83 70.62
N ALA A 15 -9.46 -10.14 70.79
CA ALA A 15 -9.16 -11.15 69.83
C ALA A 15 -10.05 -11.02 68.54
N ALA A 16 -11.34 -10.77 68.74
CA ALA A 16 -12.30 -10.54 67.65
C ALA A 16 -11.95 -9.28 66.82
N LEU A 17 -11.60 -8.18 67.50
CA LEU A 17 -11.18 -6.93 66.82
C LEU A 17 -9.92 -7.13 66.00
N ILE A 18 -8.94 -7.88 66.49
CA ILE A 18 -7.71 -8.20 65.72
C ILE A 18 -8.04 -9.04 64.49
N LEU A 19 -8.93 -10.02 64.58
CA LEU A 19 -9.36 -10.82 63.46
C LEU A 19 -10.10 -9.99 62.40
N ILE A 20 -11.01 -9.12 62.83
CA ILE A 20 -11.74 -8.20 61.93
C ILE A 20 -10.75 -7.28 61.19
N PHE A 21 -9.78 -6.71 61.92
CA PHE A 21 -8.74 -5.86 61.33
C PHE A 21 -7.91 -6.60 60.27
N TRP A 22 -7.52 -7.84 60.56
CA TRP A 22 -6.81 -8.68 59.57
C TRP A 22 -7.66 -9.01 58.35
N TRP A 23 -8.96 -9.26 58.51
CA TRP A 23 -9.88 -9.48 57.41
C TRP A 23 -10.06 -8.25 56.56
N ILE A 24 -10.10 -7.06 57.14
CA ILE A 24 -10.15 -5.80 56.39
C ILE A 24 -8.88 -5.60 55.59
N ILE A 25 -7.69 -5.80 56.20
CA ILE A 25 -6.42 -5.68 55.47
C ILE A 25 -6.35 -6.67 54.31
N LEU A 26 -6.72 -7.93 54.53
CA LEU A 26 -6.77 -8.95 53.53
C LEU A 26 -7.73 -8.57 52.39
N GLY A 27 -8.90 -8.06 52.70
CA GLY A 27 -9.88 -7.57 51.75
C GLY A 27 -9.32 -6.42 50.87
N ILE A 28 -8.71 -5.42 51.51
CA ILE A 28 -8.08 -4.30 50.80
C ILE A 28 -6.94 -4.81 49.90
N TRP A 29 -6.13 -5.74 50.35
CA TRP A 29 -5.04 -6.31 49.59
C TRP A 29 -5.54 -7.06 48.35
N ILE A 30 -6.58 -7.90 48.49
CA ILE A 30 -7.20 -8.62 47.37
C ILE A 30 -7.81 -7.64 46.35
N VAL A 31 -8.59 -6.68 46.86
CA VAL A 31 -9.27 -5.70 45.98
C VAL A 31 -8.26 -4.84 45.20
N THR A 32 -7.23 -4.33 45.89
CA THR A 32 -6.18 -3.53 45.22
C THR A 32 -5.38 -4.37 44.24
N GLY A 33 -5.10 -5.64 44.55
CA GLY A 33 -4.45 -6.59 43.63
C GLY A 33 -5.29 -6.83 42.38
N TYR A 34 -6.60 -7.05 42.58
CA TYR A 34 -7.53 -7.24 41.44
C TYR A 34 -7.58 -6.03 40.50
N TYR A 35 -7.76 -4.81 41.07
CA TYR A 35 -7.82 -3.60 40.23
C TYR A 35 -6.52 -3.30 39.50
N ARG A 36 -5.36 -3.54 40.12
CA ARG A 36 -4.06 -3.37 39.44
C ARG A 36 -3.92 -4.35 38.28
N ARG A 37 -4.32 -5.60 38.46
CA ARG A 37 -4.22 -6.63 37.44
C ARG A 37 -5.21 -6.38 36.32
N LYS A 38 -6.46 -6.00 36.64
CA LYS A 38 -7.46 -5.61 35.66
C LYS A 38 -6.95 -4.47 34.78
N LYS A 39 -6.43 -3.39 35.36
CA LYS A 39 -5.88 -2.24 34.61
C LYS A 39 -4.72 -2.61 33.70
N TYR A 40 -3.92 -3.61 34.05
CA TYR A 40 -2.85 -4.12 33.20
C TYR A 40 -3.42 -4.80 31.95
N PHE A 41 -4.40 -5.68 32.13
CA PHE A 41 -5.02 -6.39 31.00
C PHE A 41 -5.88 -5.48 30.13
N ASP A 42 -6.62 -4.54 30.71
CA ASP A 42 -7.38 -3.53 29.95
C ASP A 42 -6.45 -2.70 29.05
N ARG A 43 -5.24 -2.38 29.49
CA ARG A 43 -4.23 -1.72 28.67
C ARG A 43 -3.69 -2.63 27.56
N ALA A 44 -3.47 -3.90 27.86
CA ALA A 44 -2.99 -4.87 26.88
C ALA A 44 -4.02 -5.05 25.75
N GLU A 45 -5.31 -5.13 26.12
CA GLU A 45 -6.42 -5.23 25.17
C GLU A 45 -6.52 -3.97 24.29
N HIS A 46 -6.46 -2.79 24.91
CA HIS A 46 -6.45 -1.52 24.18
C HIS A 46 -5.27 -1.40 23.19
N ILE A 47 -4.08 -1.88 23.57
CA ILE A 47 -2.93 -1.92 22.66
C ILE A 47 -3.22 -2.86 21.49
N LEU A 48 -3.78 -4.05 21.76
CA LEU A 48 -4.09 -5.05 20.75
C LEU A 48 -5.14 -4.57 19.72
N GLU A 49 -6.12 -3.78 20.18
CA GLU A 49 -7.16 -3.22 19.31
C GLU A 49 -6.69 -2.07 18.42
N ASN A 50 -5.73 -1.27 18.91
CA ASN A 50 -5.29 -0.04 18.23
C ASN A 50 -3.99 -0.19 17.46
N VAL A 51 -3.37 -1.37 17.45
CA VAL A 51 -2.12 -1.64 16.73
C VAL A 51 -2.39 -2.48 15.51
N ASP A 52 -2.06 -1.96 14.32
CA ASP A 52 -2.19 -2.68 13.06
C ASP A 52 -1.34 -3.96 13.04
N GLN A 53 -0.14 -3.90 13.62
CA GLN A 53 0.81 -5.00 13.67
C GLN A 53 0.72 -5.75 15.01
N ARG A 54 -0.29 -6.60 15.16
CA ARG A 54 -0.60 -7.34 16.41
C ARG A 54 0.53 -8.20 16.94
N TYR A 55 1.45 -8.65 16.07
CA TYR A 55 2.64 -9.43 16.46
C TYR A 55 3.65 -8.61 17.29
N LEU A 56 3.51 -7.27 17.34
CA LEU A 56 4.35 -6.42 18.20
C LEU A 56 3.85 -6.33 19.64
N LEU A 57 2.74 -7.00 19.99
CA LEU A 57 2.15 -6.93 21.33
C LEU A 57 3.19 -7.20 22.45
N GLY A 58 4.05 -8.20 22.27
CA GLY A 58 5.09 -8.54 23.26
C GLY A 58 6.09 -7.41 23.56
N GLU A 59 6.35 -6.53 22.56
CA GLU A 59 7.24 -5.36 22.70
C GLU A 59 6.50 -4.17 23.32
N LEU A 60 5.24 -3.99 23.00
CA LEU A 60 4.42 -2.84 23.39
C LEU A 60 3.80 -2.98 24.78
N LEU A 61 3.70 -4.20 25.32
CA LEU A 61 3.16 -4.44 26.65
C LEU A 61 3.98 -3.73 27.73
N PRO A 62 3.33 -3.00 28.66
CA PRO A 62 4.02 -2.33 29.77
C PRO A 62 4.67 -3.34 30.72
N ALA A 63 5.69 -2.88 31.43
CA ALA A 63 6.32 -3.70 32.48
C ALA A 63 5.33 -3.97 33.61
N SER A 64 5.21 -5.22 34.04
CA SER A 64 4.42 -5.63 35.23
C SER A 64 5.34 -5.98 36.39
N PRO A 65 4.95 -5.68 37.63
CA PRO A 65 5.65 -6.12 38.83
C PRO A 65 5.45 -7.62 39.12
N TYR A 66 4.45 -8.26 38.54
CA TYR A 66 4.15 -9.67 38.74
C TYR A 66 5.01 -10.57 37.87
N LEU A 67 5.52 -11.65 38.47
CA LEU A 67 6.42 -12.59 37.77
C LEU A 67 5.72 -13.30 36.59
N GLU A 68 4.46 -13.70 36.82
CA GLU A 68 3.67 -14.40 35.80
C GLU A 68 3.49 -13.52 34.53
N ASP A 69 3.11 -12.25 34.73
CA ASP A 69 2.92 -11.31 33.59
C ASP A 69 4.22 -11.12 32.80
N ARG A 70 5.36 -11.07 33.50
CA ARG A 70 6.69 -10.97 32.89
C ARG A 70 7.03 -12.21 32.09
N ILE A 71 6.72 -13.40 32.60
CA ILE A 71 6.95 -14.68 31.91
C ILE A 71 6.07 -14.74 30.65
N TYR A 72 4.76 -14.43 30.78
CA TYR A 72 3.86 -14.39 29.62
C TYR A 72 4.32 -13.41 28.55
N ARG A 73 4.71 -12.20 28.94
CA ARG A 73 5.25 -11.21 28.01
C ARG A 73 6.48 -11.74 27.26
N GLU A 74 7.42 -12.37 27.99
CA GLU A 74 8.62 -12.95 27.40
C GLU A 74 8.30 -14.13 26.47
N LEU A 75 7.33 -14.97 26.81
CA LEU A 75 6.88 -16.07 25.95
C LEU A 75 6.27 -15.52 24.65
N ILE A 76 5.40 -14.51 24.73
CA ILE A 76 4.80 -13.84 23.57
C ILE A 76 5.90 -13.20 22.73
N ARG A 77 6.85 -12.50 23.33
CA ARG A 77 7.97 -11.88 22.64
C ARG A 77 8.81 -12.90 21.88
N ARG A 78 9.16 -14.02 22.51
CA ARG A 78 9.91 -15.11 21.86
C ARG A 78 9.11 -15.77 20.75
N SER A 79 7.83 -16.02 20.95
CA SER A 79 6.94 -16.58 19.94
C SER A 79 6.87 -15.66 18.71
N ASN A 80 6.74 -14.35 18.93
CA ASN A 80 6.60 -13.39 17.84
C ASN A 80 7.93 -13.06 17.14
N LYS A 81 9.07 -13.33 17.79
CA LYS A 81 10.39 -13.05 17.21
C LYS A 81 10.58 -13.70 15.85
N SER A 82 10.24 -14.98 15.73
CA SER A 82 10.35 -15.72 14.47
C SER A 82 9.43 -15.17 13.37
N VAL A 83 8.25 -14.67 13.75
CA VAL A 83 7.32 -14.02 12.83
C VAL A 83 7.88 -12.69 12.33
N ILE A 84 8.42 -11.88 13.25
CA ILE A 84 9.05 -10.59 12.92
C ILE A 84 10.26 -10.80 11.99
N GLU A 85 11.11 -11.78 12.31
CA GLU A 85 12.26 -12.12 11.47
C GLU A 85 11.82 -12.58 10.07
N ARG A 86 10.75 -13.40 9.99
CA ARG A 86 10.22 -13.86 8.70
C ARG A 86 9.62 -12.72 7.87
N ILE A 87 8.88 -11.80 8.52
CA ILE A 87 8.34 -10.61 7.84
C ILE A 87 9.48 -9.77 7.26
N ARG A 88 10.52 -9.49 8.06
CA ARG A 88 11.68 -8.73 7.58
C ARG A 88 12.38 -9.40 6.40
N MET A 89 12.59 -10.70 6.48
CA MET A 89 13.18 -11.46 5.36
C MET A 89 12.35 -11.34 4.08
N LEU A 90 11.02 -11.44 4.19
CA LEU A 90 10.14 -11.28 3.04
C LEU A 90 10.13 -9.84 2.49
N GLU A 91 10.20 -8.84 3.37
CA GLU A 91 10.31 -7.43 2.97
C GLU A 91 11.65 -7.16 2.25
N ASP A 92 12.75 -7.73 2.74
CA ASP A 92 14.07 -7.60 2.13
C ASP A 92 14.10 -8.31 0.76
N GLU A 93 13.61 -9.56 0.68
CA GLU A 93 13.51 -10.34 -0.57
C GLU A 93 12.66 -9.62 -1.62
N GLN A 94 11.56 -9.00 -1.20
CA GLN A 94 10.70 -8.21 -2.07
C GLN A 94 11.39 -6.92 -2.56
N ASN A 95 12.18 -6.26 -1.70
CA ASN A 95 12.97 -5.09 -2.09
C ASN A 95 14.05 -5.48 -3.11
N ASP A 96 14.80 -6.55 -2.85
CA ASP A 96 15.83 -7.06 -3.76
C ASP A 96 15.25 -7.43 -5.13
N TYR A 97 14.08 -8.09 -5.15
CA TYR A 97 13.39 -8.43 -6.39
C TYR A 97 13.01 -7.18 -7.19
N ARG A 98 12.52 -6.15 -6.52
CA ARG A 98 12.16 -4.89 -7.18
C ARG A 98 13.40 -4.20 -7.76
N ASP A 99 14.47 -4.08 -6.98
CA ASP A 99 15.72 -3.46 -7.42
C ASP A 99 16.31 -4.20 -8.62
N TYR A 100 16.19 -5.52 -8.63
CA TYR A 100 16.53 -6.36 -9.79
C TYR A 100 15.67 -6.01 -11.01
N ILE A 101 14.34 -5.93 -10.86
CA ILE A 101 13.44 -5.57 -11.98
C ILE A 101 13.75 -4.16 -12.51
N GLU A 102 14.02 -3.18 -11.62
CA GLU A 102 14.38 -1.83 -12.06
C GLU A 102 15.68 -1.82 -12.87
N SER A 103 16.71 -2.52 -12.41
CA SER A 103 17.97 -2.65 -13.13
C SER A 103 17.77 -3.33 -14.49
N TRP A 104 17.04 -4.44 -14.50
CA TRP A 104 16.74 -5.18 -15.72
C TRP A 104 15.96 -4.34 -16.76
N VAL A 105 14.97 -3.55 -16.32
CA VAL A 105 14.23 -2.64 -17.20
C VAL A 105 15.16 -1.59 -17.80
N HIS A 106 16.08 -1.04 -17.02
CA HIS A 106 17.07 -0.08 -17.55
C HIS A 106 17.97 -0.70 -18.62
N GLU A 107 18.39 -1.95 -18.42
CA GLU A 107 19.22 -2.66 -19.40
C GLU A 107 18.46 -2.98 -20.70
N ILE A 108 17.17 -3.31 -20.63
CA ILE A 108 16.35 -3.59 -21.82
C ILE A 108 15.97 -2.31 -22.58
N LYS A 109 15.80 -1.19 -21.87
CA LYS A 109 15.50 0.09 -22.55
C LYS A 109 16.59 0.55 -23.51
N ALA A 110 17.85 0.23 -23.23
CA ALA A 110 18.95 0.61 -24.11
C ALA A 110 18.85 -0.02 -25.53
N PRO A 111 18.68 -1.35 -25.69
CA PRO A 111 18.48 -1.94 -27.02
C PRO A 111 17.16 -1.50 -27.69
N ILE A 112 16.07 -1.30 -26.92
CA ILE A 112 14.81 -0.77 -27.44
C ILE A 112 15.04 0.60 -28.11
N THR A 113 15.73 1.51 -27.40
CA THR A 113 16.08 2.83 -27.92
C THR A 113 16.98 2.73 -29.14
N SER A 114 17.93 1.80 -29.16
CA SER A 114 18.81 1.57 -30.30
C SER A 114 18.03 1.11 -31.55
N ILE A 115 17.08 0.19 -31.38
CA ILE A 115 16.19 -0.27 -32.46
C ILE A 115 15.36 0.90 -32.98
N GLN A 116 14.81 1.72 -32.06
CA GLN A 116 14.03 2.89 -32.45
C GLN A 116 14.83 3.87 -33.32
N LEU A 117 16.08 4.17 -32.92
CA LEU A 117 16.98 5.04 -33.70
C LEU A 117 17.29 4.48 -35.11
N VAL A 118 17.47 3.17 -35.22
CA VAL A 118 17.66 2.53 -36.52
C VAL A 118 16.41 2.70 -37.38
N CYS A 119 15.23 2.49 -36.84
CA CYS A 119 13.96 2.65 -37.56
C CYS A 119 13.70 4.10 -38.00
N GLU A 120 14.12 5.08 -37.19
CA GLU A 120 13.98 6.51 -37.52
C GLU A 120 14.89 6.93 -38.69
N ASN A 121 16.07 6.31 -38.82
CA ASN A 121 17.02 6.57 -39.87
C ASN A 121 16.68 5.88 -41.22
N HIS A 122 15.85 4.83 -41.18
CA HIS A 122 15.43 4.05 -42.33
C HIS A 122 13.91 4.05 -42.42
N LYS A 123 13.33 4.70 -43.44
CA LYS A 123 11.88 4.91 -43.58
C LYS A 123 11.28 4.02 -44.69
N ASP A 124 11.43 2.72 -44.53
CA ASP A 124 10.76 1.73 -45.37
C ASP A 124 9.61 1.03 -44.63
N GLU A 125 8.84 0.22 -45.32
CA GLU A 125 7.67 -0.48 -44.72
C GLU A 125 8.08 -1.49 -43.64
N VAL A 126 9.26 -2.14 -43.81
CA VAL A 126 9.78 -3.12 -42.86
C VAL A 126 10.18 -2.45 -41.56
N THR A 127 10.95 -1.37 -41.62
CA THR A 127 11.37 -0.60 -40.44
C THR A 127 10.19 0.04 -39.73
N ARG A 128 9.13 0.43 -40.47
CA ARG A 128 7.89 0.91 -39.87
C ARG A 128 7.19 -0.17 -39.05
N GLN A 129 7.12 -1.42 -39.55
CA GLN A 129 6.56 -2.54 -38.78
C GLN A 129 7.41 -2.86 -37.56
N ILE A 130 8.74 -2.88 -37.69
CA ILE A 130 9.67 -3.08 -36.57
C ILE A 130 9.48 -1.99 -35.51
N SER A 131 9.34 -0.73 -35.90
CA SER A 131 9.10 0.38 -34.97
C SER A 131 7.81 0.21 -34.18
N LEU A 132 6.73 -0.28 -34.80
CA LEU A 132 5.47 -0.56 -34.12
C LEU A 132 5.62 -1.68 -33.07
N GLU A 133 6.30 -2.76 -33.42
CA GLU A 133 6.54 -3.85 -32.46
C GLU A 133 7.51 -3.43 -31.34
N ASN A 134 8.54 -2.62 -31.67
CA ASN A 134 9.45 -2.06 -30.68
C ASN A 134 8.72 -1.17 -29.65
N GLN A 135 7.77 -0.37 -30.11
CA GLN A 135 6.92 0.45 -29.23
C GLN A 135 6.02 -0.41 -28.33
N ARG A 136 5.53 -1.56 -28.82
CA ARG A 136 4.80 -2.52 -27.97
C ARG A 136 5.69 -3.09 -26.88
N ILE A 137 6.90 -3.52 -27.22
CA ILE A 137 7.87 -4.02 -26.25
C ILE A 137 8.19 -2.93 -25.20
N GLU A 138 8.40 -1.68 -25.63
CA GLU A 138 8.61 -0.57 -24.69
C GLU A 138 7.44 -0.40 -23.70
N ASN A 139 6.21 -0.46 -24.20
CA ASN A 139 5.02 -0.35 -23.35
C ASN A 139 4.90 -1.53 -22.36
N ASP A 140 5.23 -2.76 -22.79
CA ASP A 140 5.20 -3.94 -21.93
C ASP A 140 6.28 -3.86 -20.83
N VAL A 141 7.48 -3.38 -21.17
CA VAL A 141 8.57 -3.14 -20.22
C VAL A 141 8.20 -2.05 -19.20
N ASP A 142 7.58 -0.96 -19.66
CA ASP A 142 7.06 0.08 -18.76
C ASP A 142 6.01 -0.48 -17.82
N MET A 143 5.11 -1.34 -18.31
CA MET A 143 4.08 -1.99 -17.48
C MET A 143 4.72 -2.83 -16.37
N VAL A 144 5.73 -3.64 -16.66
CA VAL A 144 6.45 -4.45 -15.67
C VAL A 144 7.08 -3.57 -14.58
N LEU A 145 7.70 -2.44 -14.97
CA LEU A 145 8.29 -1.48 -14.04
C LEU A 145 7.25 -0.86 -13.11
N TYR A 146 6.11 -0.43 -13.66
CA TYR A 146 5.03 0.14 -12.85
C TYR A 146 4.42 -0.90 -11.91
N TYR A 147 4.26 -2.14 -12.36
CA TYR A 147 3.77 -3.23 -11.52
C TYR A 147 4.72 -3.52 -10.35
N ALA A 148 6.03 -3.57 -10.60
CA ALA A 148 7.04 -3.76 -9.54
C ALA A 148 7.03 -2.64 -8.50
N ARG A 149 6.64 -1.41 -8.88
CA ARG A 149 6.56 -0.25 -7.98
C ARG A 149 5.23 -0.13 -7.22
N MET A 150 4.16 -0.81 -7.67
CA MET A 150 2.80 -0.60 -7.13
C MET A 150 2.68 -0.83 -5.62
N GLU A 151 3.42 -1.77 -5.04
CA GLU A 151 3.28 -2.12 -3.62
C GLU A 151 3.83 -1.07 -2.64
N LYS A 152 4.69 -0.13 -3.10
CA LYS A 152 5.21 1.00 -2.30
C LYS A 152 4.79 2.36 -2.82
N VAL A 153 3.73 2.40 -3.59
CA VAL A 153 3.21 3.60 -4.26
C VAL A 153 3.12 4.81 -3.33
N TYR A 154 2.73 4.63 -2.06
CA TYR A 154 2.59 5.73 -1.08
C TYR A 154 3.91 6.39 -0.64
N LYS A 155 5.09 5.81 -0.95
CA LYS A 155 6.40 6.37 -0.57
C LYS A 155 7.07 7.19 -1.67
N ASP A 156 6.71 6.94 -2.94
CA ASP A 156 7.41 7.51 -4.10
C ASP A 156 6.56 8.52 -4.91
N TYR A 157 5.38 8.90 -4.41
CA TYR A 157 4.57 9.91 -5.08
C TYR A 157 5.22 11.29 -5.03
N MET A 158 5.45 11.86 -6.20
CA MET A 158 5.79 13.28 -6.37
C MET A 158 4.54 14.05 -6.77
N ILE A 159 3.77 14.48 -5.78
CA ILE A 159 2.57 15.28 -6.02
C ILE A 159 2.99 16.70 -6.38
N GLU A 160 2.72 17.10 -7.61
CA GLU A 160 2.99 18.43 -8.15
C GLU A 160 1.77 18.97 -8.91
N GLU A 161 1.72 20.29 -9.12
CA GLU A 161 0.69 20.89 -9.96
C GLU A 161 0.91 20.46 -11.42
N THR A 162 0.00 19.65 -11.92
CA THR A 162 0.10 19.00 -13.23
C THR A 162 -0.97 19.54 -14.18
N ASP A 163 -0.53 19.97 -15.36
CA ASP A 163 -1.38 20.35 -16.47
C ASP A 163 -1.88 19.08 -17.17
N LEU A 164 -3.17 18.77 -16.95
CA LEU A 164 -3.78 17.55 -17.47
C LEU A 164 -3.87 17.55 -19.01
N GLY A 165 -4.04 18.73 -19.61
CA GLY A 165 -4.08 18.88 -21.06
C GLY A 165 -2.73 18.60 -21.71
N LYS A 166 -1.62 19.07 -21.09
CA LYS A 166 -0.28 18.71 -21.58
C LYS A 166 0.01 17.24 -21.41
N ALA A 167 -0.36 16.65 -20.26
CA ALA A 167 -0.15 15.22 -20.03
C ALA A 167 -0.93 14.36 -21.04
N ALA A 168 -2.20 14.64 -21.30
CA ALA A 168 -3.01 13.94 -22.27
C ALA A 168 -2.46 14.11 -23.71
N SER A 169 -2.08 15.34 -24.09
CA SER A 169 -1.48 15.63 -25.39
C SER A 169 -0.15 14.91 -25.61
N GLU A 170 0.70 14.84 -24.57
CA GLU A 170 1.97 14.11 -24.57
C GLU A 170 1.75 12.62 -24.93
N ILE A 171 0.73 11.97 -24.35
CA ILE A 171 0.40 10.57 -24.64
C ILE A 171 -0.10 10.39 -26.09
N LEU A 172 -0.98 11.26 -26.59
CA LEU A 172 -1.46 11.17 -27.97
C LEU A 172 -0.32 11.41 -28.98
N ILE A 173 0.59 12.33 -28.69
CA ILE A 173 1.75 12.61 -29.55
C ILE A 173 2.71 11.42 -29.54
N LYS A 174 3.04 10.87 -28.37
CA LYS A 174 3.91 9.69 -28.22
C LYS A 174 3.37 8.51 -29.05
N ASN A 175 2.07 8.30 -29.07
CA ASN A 175 1.42 7.18 -29.73
C ASN A 175 0.79 7.53 -31.10
N LYS A 176 1.15 8.68 -31.68
CA LYS A 176 0.52 9.19 -32.91
C LYS A 176 0.52 8.18 -34.07
N TYR A 177 1.65 7.54 -34.31
CA TYR A 177 1.76 6.54 -35.39
C TYR A 177 0.90 5.30 -35.12
N TYR A 178 0.84 4.87 -33.88
CA TYR A 178 0.00 3.74 -33.46
C TYR A 178 -1.48 4.04 -33.62
N LEU A 179 -1.93 5.24 -33.26
CA LEU A 179 -3.30 5.70 -33.47
C LEU A 179 -3.64 5.78 -34.96
N ILE A 180 -2.78 6.39 -35.77
CA ILE A 180 -2.99 6.53 -37.23
C ILE A 180 -3.07 5.16 -37.89
N SER A 181 -2.12 4.24 -37.57
CA SER A 181 -2.09 2.89 -38.19
C SER A 181 -3.34 2.05 -37.84
N ASN A 182 -3.98 2.35 -36.70
CA ASN A 182 -5.22 1.71 -36.29
C ASN A 182 -6.49 2.48 -36.69
N GLY A 183 -6.35 3.63 -37.36
CA GLY A 183 -7.48 4.45 -37.79
C GLY A 183 -8.24 5.12 -36.65
N VAL A 184 -7.60 5.32 -35.50
CA VAL A 184 -8.21 5.91 -34.29
C VAL A 184 -7.92 7.40 -34.25
N ARG A 185 -8.95 8.22 -34.05
CA ARG A 185 -8.83 9.67 -33.85
C ARG A 185 -8.72 9.98 -32.37
N GLY A 186 -7.75 10.83 -31.97
CA GLY A 186 -7.58 11.30 -30.58
C GLY A 186 -7.92 12.78 -30.47
N GLU A 187 -8.68 13.15 -29.42
CA GLU A 187 -9.03 14.53 -29.07
C GLU A 187 -8.75 14.78 -27.58
N VAL A 188 -8.31 16.01 -27.24
CA VAL A 188 -8.01 16.43 -25.86
C VAL A 188 -8.70 17.75 -25.56
N GLU A 189 -9.51 17.75 -24.50
CA GLU A 189 -10.21 18.94 -23.97
C GLU A 189 -10.02 19.04 -22.44
N CYS A 190 -8.78 19.21 -21.98
CA CYS A 190 -8.41 19.23 -20.57
C CYS A 190 -7.84 20.60 -20.19
N PRO A 191 -8.68 21.62 -19.88
CA PRO A 191 -8.20 22.95 -19.50
C PRO A 191 -7.74 23.03 -18.04
N ASP A 192 -7.95 22.01 -17.22
CA ASP A 192 -7.75 22.06 -15.78
C ASP A 192 -6.37 21.57 -15.35
N LEU A 193 -5.92 22.13 -14.20
CA LEU A 193 -4.75 21.69 -13.46
C LEU A 193 -5.18 20.81 -12.30
N ALA A 194 -4.33 19.85 -11.90
CA ALA A 194 -4.56 19.03 -10.72
C ALA A 194 -3.26 18.77 -9.95
N TYR A 195 -3.34 18.64 -8.63
CA TYR A 195 -2.23 18.18 -7.81
C TYR A 195 -2.16 16.66 -7.86
N THR A 196 -1.22 16.14 -8.61
CA THR A 196 -1.06 14.69 -8.82
C THR A 196 0.38 14.37 -9.23
N ASP A 197 0.70 13.08 -9.28
CA ASP A 197 1.98 12.62 -9.84
C ASP A 197 1.86 12.50 -11.36
N LYS A 198 2.60 13.36 -12.08
CA LYS A 198 2.59 13.40 -13.55
C LYS A 198 2.96 12.04 -14.17
N LYS A 199 3.93 11.32 -13.61
CA LYS A 199 4.39 10.03 -14.15
C LYS A 199 3.28 8.99 -14.11
N TRP A 200 2.54 8.93 -12.99
CA TRP A 200 1.42 8.02 -12.85
C TRP A 200 0.26 8.36 -13.76
N ILE A 201 -0.06 9.65 -13.93
CA ILE A 201 -1.11 10.09 -14.88
C ILE A 201 -0.72 9.71 -16.32
N LEU A 202 0.52 9.96 -16.73
CA LEU A 202 0.99 9.56 -18.05
C LEU A 202 0.88 8.04 -18.29
N PHE A 203 1.26 7.23 -17.27
CA PHE A 203 1.13 5.79 -17.36
C PHE A 203 -0.32 5.35 -17.50
N ILE A 204 -1.22 5.85 -16.63
CA ILE A 204 -2.64 5.49 -16.65
C ILE A 204 -3.27 5.88 -18.00
N LEU A 205 -3.05 7.10 -18.47
CA LEU A 205 -3.55 7.58 -19.75
C LEU A 205 -3.04 6.72 -20.92
N ASN A 206 -1.75 6.34 -20.89
CA ASN A 206 -1.19 5.46 -21.90
C ASN A 206 -1.87 4.09 -21.93
N GLN A 207 -2.11 3.48 -20.74
CA GLN A 207 -2.79 2.18 -20.64
C GLN A 207 -4.25 2.25 -21.11
N LEU A 208 -4.98 3.31 -20.74
CA LEU A 208 -6.35 3.50 -21.22
C LEU A 208 -6.40 3.69 -22.72
N MET A 209 -5.51 4.51 -23.28
CA MET A 209 -5.40 4.73 -24.74
C MET A 209 -5.08 3.43 -25.48
N LEU A 210 -4.11 2.63 -25.00
CA LEU A 210 -3.77 1.33 -25.59
C LEU A 210 -4.97 0.36 -25.54
N ASN A 211 -5.71 0.33 -24.45
CA ASN A 211 -6.93 -0.47 -24.32
C ASN A 211 -8.00 0.00 -25.32
N SER A 212 -8.26 1.30 -25.43
CA SER A 212 -9.23 1.85 -26.38
C SER A 212 -8.89 1.48 -27.83
N VAL A 213 -7.59 1.47 -28.21
CA VAL A 213 -7.16 1.00 -29.54
C VAL A 213 -7.33 -0.50 -29.69
N LYS A 214 -6.98 -1.29 -28.66
CA LYS A 214 -7.07 -2.76 -28.68
C LYS A 214 -8.51 -3.25 -28.83
N TYR A 215 -9.45 -2.60 -28.12
CA TYR A 215 -10.87 -2.97 -28.09
C TYR A 215 -11.74 -2.06 -28.97
N LYS A 216 -11.14 -1.41 -29.98
CA LYS A 216 -11.89 -0.63 -30.96
C LYS A 216 -12.91 -1.48 -31.71
N SER A 217 -14.01 -0.86 -32.15
CA SER A 217 -15.02 -1.54 -32.97
C SER A 217 -14.45 -2.02 -34.29
N GLU A 218 -14.69 -3.27 -34.65
CA GLU A 218 -14.36 -3.83 -35.97
C GLU A 218 -15.39 -3.46 -37.06
N ASN A 219 -16.47 -2.79 -36.70
CA ASN A 219 -17.50 -2.37 -37.67
C ASN A 219 -16.95 -1.24 -38.56
N PRO A 220 -16.86 -1.45 -39.91
CA PRO A 220 -16.31 -0.44 -40.82
C PRO A 220 -17.10 0.88 -40.87
N LYS A 221 -18.32 0.91 -40.37
CA LYS A 221 -19.17 2.11 -40.28
C LYS A 221 -18.87 2.98 -39.05
N VAL A 222 -18.12 2.46 -38.10
CA VAL A 222 -17.74 3.17 -36.86
C VAL A 222 -16.36 3.74 -37.07
N HIS A 223 -16.22 5.04 -36.94
CA HIS A 223 -14.91 5.71 -36.91
C HIS A 223 -14.40 5.70 -35.47
N PRO A 224 -13.38 4.89 -35.12
CA PRO A 224 -12.88 4.81 -33.76
C PRO A 224 -12.32 6.16 -33.29
N TYR A 225 -12.71 6.56 -32.08
CA TYR A 225 -12.17 7.77 -31.45
C TYR A 225 -11.83 7.54 -29.97
N ILE A 226 -10.94 8.38 -29.47
CA ILE A 226 -10.60 8.54 -28.07
C ILE A 226 -10.70 10.00 -27.74
N HIS A 227 -11.54 10.37 -26.78
CA HIS A 227 -11.71 11.73 -26.29
C HIS A 227 -11.28 11.79 -24.83
N ILE A 228 -10.28 12.63 -24.53
CA ILE A 228 -9.75 12.84 -23.18
C ILE A 228 -10.15 14.24 -22.76
N TYR A 229 -10.94 14.33 -21.69
CA TYR A 229 -11.43 15.63 -21.23
C TYR A 229 -11.54 15.72 -19.70
N THR A 230 -11.68 16.92 -19.19
CA THR A 230 -11.83 17.17 -17.77
C THR A 230 -13.17 17.77 -17.44
N GLU A 231 -13.72 17.40 -16.28
CA GLU A 231 -14.91 17.99 -15.67
C GLU A 231 -14.61 18.41 -14.24
N ARG A 232 -15.13 19.58 -13.84
CA ARG A 232 -15.07 19.98 -12.44
C ARG A 232 -16.06 19.19 -11.61
N TYR A 233 -15.58 18.57 -10.54
CA TYR A 233 -16.41 17.76 -9.64
C TYR A 233 -16.13 18.14 -8.19
N GLY A 234 -17.06 18.86 -7.57
CA GLY A 234 -16.91 19.36 -6.21
C GLY A 234 -15.69 20.29 -6.06
N HIS A 235 -14.73 19.90 -5.22
CA HIS A 235 -13.46 20.60 -5.03
C HIS A 235 -12.31 20.04 -5.87
N GLY A 236 -12.59 19.10 -6.76
CA GLY A 236 -11.58 18.43 -7.59
C GLY A 236 -11.92 18.46 -9.08
N VAL A 237 -11.06 17.79 -9.84
CA VAL A 237 -11.18 17.61 -11.29
C VAL A 237 -11.31 16.12 -11.57
N ARG A 238 -12.26 15.75 -12.42
CA ARG A 238 -12.40 14.41 -12.97
C ARG A 238 -11.77 14.40 -14.35
N LEU A 239 -10.77 13.53 -14.55
CA LEU A 239 -10.19 13.24 -15.86
C LEU A 239 -10.93 12.05 -16.46
N ILE A 240 -11.47 12.21 -17.66
CA ILE A 240 -12.32 11.25 -18.34
C ILE A 240 -11.64 10.85 -19.65
N VAL A 241 -11.62 9.56 -19.91
CA VAL A 241 -11.20 8.98 -21.18
C VAL A 241 -12.40 8.22 -21.75
N GLU A 242 -12.93 8.71 -22.87
CA GLU A 242 -14.09 8.15 -23.55
C GLU A 242 -13.65 7.56 -24.90
N ASP A 243 -14.14 6.38 -25.22
CA ASP A 243 -13.98 5.75 -26.54
C ASP A 243 -15.31 5.15 -27.02
N ASN A 244 -15.37 4.82 -28.29
CA ASN A 244 -16.52 4.16 -28.92
C ASN A 244 -16.22 2.71 -29.32
N GLY A 245 -15.38 2.02 -28.57
CA GLY A 245 -15.03 0.63 -28.77
C GLY A 245 -16.13 -0.35 -28.40
N THR A 246 -15.78 -1.63 -28.32
CA THR A 246 -16.72 -2.70 -27.96
C THR A 246 -17.02 -2.80 -26.46
N GLY A 247 -16.30 -2.03 -25.65
CA GLY A 247 -16.29 -2.15 -24.19
C GLY A 247 -15.40 -3.30 -23.70
N ILE A 248 -15.20 -3.35 -22.37
CA ILE A 248 -14.43 -4.39 -21.68
C ILE A 248 -15.39 -5.32 -20.95
#